data_921dcca8fa15aacf2d2d78adfc00eda2
#
_entry.id   921dcca8fa15aacf2d2d78adfc00eda2
#
_cell.length_a   1.000
_cell.length_b   1.000
_cell.length_c   1.000
_cell.angle_alpha   90.00
_cell.angle_beta   90.00
_cell.angle_gamma   90.00
#
_symmetry.space_group_name_H-M   'P 1'
#
loop_
_entity.id
_entity.type
_entity.pdbx_description
1 polymer ?
#
loop_
_entity_poly.entity_id
_entity_poly.type
_entity_poly.pdbx_seq_one_letter_code
_entity_poly.pdbx_strand_id
1 'polypeptide(L)'
;MLPHTEILADGVAEALVGAGTVCIVPGYGLAVAQAQGTIAAISNSLTKQGKDVKFAVHPVAGRMPGQLNVLLAEAGVPYDQVLEMEEINEIMEEQDVSMVVGANDTVNSAAETDPNCDIAGMPVIQVWKSGQVVFFKRSMGAVRAPARKIRYRSARCTNA
;
A
#
# COMPACT_ATOMS: atom_id res chain seq x y z
N MET A 1 10.18 18.37 -0.18
CA MET A 1 9.81 17.21 -1.02
C MET A 1 10.84 16.14 -0.69
N LEU A 2 10.42 14.99 -0.20
CA LEU A 2 11.37 13.92 0.11
C LEU A 2 11.86 13.30 -1.20
N PRO A 3 13.10 12.83 -1.24
CA PRO A 3 13.63 12.16 -2.41
C PRO A 3 12.79 10.93 -2.72
N HIS A 4 12.29 10.87 -3.93
CA HIS A 4 11.62 9.71 -4.51
C HIS A 4 12.28 9.42 -5.84
N THR A 5 12.34 8.16 -6.21
CA THR A 5 12.84 7.72 -7.51
C THR A 5 11.65 7.21 -8.31
N GLU A 6 11.47 7.76 -9.50
CA GLU A 6 10.49 7.22 -10.43
C GLU A 6 11.04 5.93 -11.04
N ILE A 7 10.27 4.86 -10.94
CA ILE A 7 10.59 3.56 -11.54
C ILE A 7 9.47 3.11 -12.46
N LEU A 8 9.82 2.40 -13.50
CA LEU A 8 8.87 1.78 -14.43
C LEU A 8 8.49 0.37 -13.95
N ALA A 9 7.58 -0.25 -14.68
CA ALA A 9 7.08 -1.59 -14.37
C ALA A 9 8.19 -2.63 -14.20
N ASP A 10 9.24 -2.54 -15.00
CA ASP A 10 10.40 -3.44 -14.93
C ASP A 10 11.15 -3.29 -13.60
N GLY A 11 11.36 -2.06 -13.13
CA GLY A 11 11.99 -1.79 -11.83
C GLY A 11 11.15 -2.29 -10.65
N VAL A 12 9.82 -2.20 -10.75
CA VAL A 12 8.91 -2.80 -9.76
C VAL A 12 9.03 -4.32 -9.78
N ALA A 13 9.06 -4.92 -10.96
CA ALA A 13 9.20 -6.36 -11.11
C ALA A 13 10.52 -6.87 -10.51
N GLU A 14 11.63 -6.16 -10.73
CA GLU A 14 12.93 -6.48 -10.13
C GLU A 14 12.88 -6.40 -8.59
N ALA A 15 12.27 -5.36 -8.04
CA ALA A 15 12.11 -5.23 -6.59
C ALA A 15 11.29 -6.39 -6.00
N LEU A 16 10.22 -6.81 -6.66
CA LEU A 16 9.40 -7.93 -6.25
C LEU A 16 10.10 -9.28 -6.39
N VAL A 17 10.90 -9.46 -7.42
CA VAL A 17 11.70 -10.70 -7.62
C VAL A 17 12.74 -10.83 -6.51
N GLY A 18 13.38 -9.74 -6.11
CA GLY A 18 14.37 -9.72 -5.04
C GLY A 18 13.79 -9.85 -3.62
N ALA A 19 12.48 -9.63 -3.43
CA ALA A 19 11.82 -9.67 -2.14
C ALA A 19 11.45 -11.10 -1.72
N GLY A 20 11.58 -11.42 -0.44
CA GLY A 20 11.05 -12.63 0.17
C GLY A 20 9.62 -12.45 0.70
N THR A 21 9.34 -11.26 1.23
CA THR A 21 8.05 -10.86 1.81
C THR A 21 7.51 -9.63 1.10
N VAL A 22 6.23 -9.64 0.74
CA VAL A 22 5.57 -8.55 0.03
C VAL A 22 4.26 -8.20 0.71
N CYS A 23 4.11 -6.93 1.09
CA CYS A 23 2.86 -6.39 1.61
C CYS A 23 2.17 -5.57 0.52
N ILE A 24 0.91 -5.87 0.21
CA ILE A 24 0.10 -5.11 -0.74
C ILE A 24 -0.94 -4.31 0.04
N VAL A 25 -0.93 -3.00 -0.13
CA VAL A 25 -1.84 -2.07 0.53
C VAL A 25 -2.85 -1.52 -0.49
N PRO A 26 -4.01 -2.15 -0.61
CA PRO A 26 -5.05 -1.68 -1.52
C PRO A 26 -5.80 -0.49 -0.91
N GLY A 27 -6.21 0.44 -1.75
CA GLY A 27 -7.04 1.56 -1.37
C GLY A 27 -8.25 1.73 -2.28
N TYR A 28 -9.03 2.79 -2.04
CA TYR A 28 -10.22 3.09 -2.83
C TYR A 28 -9.93 3.25 -4.33
N GLY A 29 -8.77 3.80 -4.68
CA GLY A 29 -8.36 3.95 -6.07
C GLY A 29 -8.25 2.62 -6.83
N LEU A 30 -7.86 1.55 -6.17
CA LEU A 30 -7.85 0.20 -6.74
C LEU A 30 -9.28 -0.28 -7.06
N ALA A 31 -10.22 -0.04 -6.15
CA ALA A 31 -11.63 -0.37 -6.35
C ALA A 31 -12.24 0.41 -7.53
N VAL A 32 -11.96 1.72 -7.61
CA VAL A 32 -12.42 2.57 -8.72
C VAL A 32 -11.85 2.13 -10.07
N ALA A 33 -10.59 1.72 -10.09
CA ALA A 33 -9.93 1.21 -11.29
C ALA A 33 -10.35 -0.23 -11.65
N GLN A 34 -11.13 -0.89 -10.81
CA GLN A 34 -11.50 -2.31 -10.95
C GLN A 34 -10.28 -3.23 -11.15
N ALA A 35 -9.19 -2.92 -10.46
CA ALA A 35 -7.90 -3.59 -10.61
C ALA A 35 -7.68 -4.74 -9.62
N GLN A 36 -8.69 -5.14 -8.87
CA GLN A 36 -8.61 -6.22 -7.87
C GLN A 36 -8.21 -7.56 -8.50
N GLY A 37 -8.70 -7.86 -9.69
CA GLY A 37 -8.31 -9.07 -10.42
C GLY A 37 -6.85 -9.07 -10.84
N THR A 38 -6.33 -7.93 -11.28
CA THR A 38 -4.93 -7.77 -11.67
C THR A 38 -4.01 -7.92 -10.46
N ILE A 39 -4.34 -7.29 -9.34
CA ILE A 39 -3.51 -7.39 -8.14
C ILE A 39 -3.55 -8.80 -7.54
N ALA A 40 -4.69 -9.49 -7.62
CA ALA A 40 -4.79 -10.89 -7.23
C ALA A 40 -3.93 -11.79 -8.11
N ALA A 41 -3.87 -11.55 -9.42
CA ALA A 41 -3.00 -12.29 -10.33
C ALA A 41 -1.51 -12.09 -10.00
N ILE A 42 -1.09 -10.86 -9.66
CA ILE A 42 0.27 -10.56 -9.22
C ILE A 42 0.56 -11.31 -7.91
N SER A 43 -0.32 -11.24 -6.93
CA SER A 43 -0.18 -11.97 -5.65
C SER A 43 -0.03 -13.48 -5.88
N ASN A 44 -0.87 -14.08 -6.70
CA ASN A 44 -0.79 -15.50 -7.03
C ASN A 44 0.52 -15.88 -7.71
N SER A 45 1.02 -15.02 -8.60
CA SER A 45 2.30 -15.23 -9.27
C SER A 45 3.47 -15.20 -8.28
N LEU A 46 3.47 -14.25 -7.36
CA LEU A 46 4.49 -14.13 -6.32
C LEU A 46 4.43 -15.32 -5.34
N THR A 47 3.25 -15.74 -4.93
CA THR A 47 3.05 -16.89 -4.06
C THR A 47 3.55 -18.19 -4.71
N LYS A 48 3.32 -18.37 -6.00
CA LYS A 48 3.86 -19.52 -6.77
C LYS A 48 5.39 -19.53 -6.83
N GLN A 49 6.02 -18.38 -6.71
CA GLN A 49 7.48 -18.25 -6.62
C GLN A 49 8.03 -18.47 -5.21
N GLY A 50 7.19 -18.85 -4.27
CA GLY A 50 7.58 -19.12 -2.88
C GLY A 50 7.68 -17.86 -2.01
N LYS A 51 7.12 -16.73 -2.43
CA LYS A 51 7.13 -15.49 -1.66
C LYS A 51 5.95 -15.44 -0.70
N ASP A 52 6.16 -14.86 0.48
CA ASP A 52 5.11 -14.59 1.46
C ASP A 52 4.41 -13.27 1.09
N VAL A 53 3.18 -13.35 0.60
CA VAL A 53 2.40 -12.19 0.18
C VAL A 53 1.25 -11.96 1.15
N LYS A 54 1.15 -10.73 1.65
CA LYS A 54 0.09 -10.28 2.53
C LYS A 54 -0.60 -9.05 1.98
N PHE A 55 -1.88 -8.92 2.25
CA PHE A 55 -2.67 -7.72 1.97
C PHE A 55 -2.94 -7.00 3.29
N ALA A 56 -2.69 -5.71 3.33
CA ALA A 56 -2.97 -4.85 4.48
C ALA A 56 -4.20 -3.99 4.19
N VAL A 57 -5.30 -4.26 4.87
CA VAL A 57 -6.54 -3.53 4.68
C VAL A 57 -6.78 -2.58 5.85
N HIS A 58 -6.95 -1.30 5.53
CA HIS A 58 -7.30 -0.29 6.52
C HIS A 58 -8.82 -0.34 6.80
N PRO A 59 -9.28 -0.22 8.05
CA PRO A 59 -10.70 -0.33 8.41
C PRO A 59 -11.61 0.69 7.71
N VAL A 60 -11.08 1.87 7.35
CA VAL A 60 -11.84 2.88 6.59
C VAL A 60 -11.43 2.96 5.11
N ALA A 61 -10.68 1.99 4.60
CA ALA A 61 -10.35 1.94 3.19
C ALA A 61 -11.59 1.68 2.34
N GLY A 62 -11.74 2.43 1.25
CA GLY A 62 -12.93 2.39 0.41
C GLY A 62 -13.99 3.40 0.84
N ARG A 63 -15.25 3.11 0.53
CA ARG A 63 -16.42 3.93 0.89
C ARG A 63 -17.30 3.33 1.96
N MET A 64 -17.13 2.05 2.23
CA MET A 64 -17.87 1.31 3.26
C MET A 64 -16.90 0.39 4.01
N PRO A 65 -17.12 0.16 5.30
CA PRO A 65 -16.35 -0.83 6.05
C PRO A 65 -16.40 -2.19 5.35
N GLY A 66 -15.24 -2.84 5.21
CA GLY A 66 -15.13 -4.15 4.58
C GLY A 66 -15.22 -4.18 3.04
N GLN A 67 -15.37 -3.05 2.37
CA GLN A 67 -15.48 -3.01 0.90
C GLN A 67 -14.29 -3.68 0.21
N LEU A 68 -13.07 -3.38 0.64
CA LEU A 68 -11.87 -3.97 0.03
C LEU A 68 -11.74 -5.45 0.34
N ASN A 69 -12.15 -5.89 1.52
CA ASN A 69 -12.15 -7.31 1.89
C ASN A 69 -13.04 -8.11 0.95
N VAL A 70 -14.23 -7.60 0.65
CA VAL A 70 -15.17 -8.24 -0.32
C VAL A 70 -14.55 -8.28 -1.71
N LEU A 71 -13.99 -7.18 -2.20
CA LEU A 71 -13.37 -7.11 -3.52
C LEU A 71 -12.19 -8.08 -3.67
N LEU A 72 -11.35 -8.21 -2.64
CA LEU A 72 -10.24 -9.16 -2.63
C LEU A 72 -10.76 -10.61 -2.61
N ALA A 73 -11.80 -10.90 -1.83
CA ALA A 73 -12.43 -12.22 -1.80
C ALA A 73 -13.04 -12.59 -3.16
N GLU A 74 -13.74 -11.67 -3.81
CA GLU A 74 -14.29 -11.86 -5.16
C GLU A 74 -13.19 -12.09 -6.21
N ALA A 75 -12.03 -11.46 -6.04
CA ALA A 75 -10.88 -11.66 -6.90
C ALA A 75 -10.12 -12.97 -6.64
N GLY A 76 -10.53 -13.75 -5.64
CA GLY A 76 -9.95 -15.04 -5.30
C GLY A 76 -8.69 -14.95 -4.44
N VAL A 77 -8.47 -13.84 -3.74
CA VAL A 77 -7.37 -13.72 -2.75
C VAL A 77 -7.70 -14.60 -1.55
N PRO A 78 -6.80 -15.50 -1.13
CA PRO A 78 -6.99 -16.31 0.06
C PRO A 78 -7.20 -15.45 1.31
N TYR A 79 -8.14 -15.84 2.14
CA TYR A 79 -8.52 -15.06 3.33
C TYR A 79 -7.38 -14.93 4.35
N ASP A 80 -6.54 -15.94 4.46
CA ASP A 80 -5.36 -15.97 5.33
C ASP A 80 -4.24 -15.00 4.91
N GLN A 81 -4.29 -14.49 3.69
CA GLN A 81 -3.37 -13.44 3.20
C GLN A 81 -3.86 -12.02 3.50
N VAL A 82 -5.11 -11.84 3.93
CA VAL A 82 -5.70 -10.52 4.19
C VAL A 82 -5.63 -10.23 5.69
N LEU A 83 -4.79 -9.26 6.05
CA LEU A 83 -4.57 -8.83 7.43
C LEU A 83 -5.17 -7.44 7.66
N GLU A 84 -5.67 -7.25 8.86
CA GLU A 84 -6.11 -5.93 9.33
C GLU A 84 -4.89 -5.04 9.65
N MET A 85 -5.14 -3.73 9.68
CA MET A 85 -4.10 -2.72 9.90
C MET A 85 -3.23 -2.99 11.13
N GLU A 86 -3.85 -3.38 12.24
CA GLU A 86 -3.13 -3.60 13.50
C GLU A 86 -2.17 -4.78 13.39
N GLU A 87 -2.65 -5.88 12.81
CA GLU A 87 -1.86 -7.10 12.59
C GLU A 87 -0.66 -6.84 11.68
N ILE A 88 -0.88 -6.13 10.56
CA ILE A 88 0.20 -5.86 9.61
C ILE A 88 1.22 -4.86 10.15
N ASN A 89 0.79 -3.88 10.96
CA ASN A 89 1.69 -2.91 11.56
C ASN A 89 2.70 -3.56 12.54
N GLU A 90 2.31 -4.65 13.21
CA GLU A 90 3.22 -5.40 14.09
C GLU A 90 4.38 -6.04 13.33
N ILE A 91 4.13 -6.50 12.10
CA ILE A 91 5.10 -7.20 11.26
C ILE A 91 5.59 -6.38 10.06
N MET A 92 5.26 -5.08 10.01
CA MET A 92 5.61 -4.23 8.85
C MET A 92 7.13 -4.11 8.65
N GLU A 93 7.92 -4.14 9.72
CA GLU A 93 9.39 -4.09 9.65
C GLU A 93 10.00 -5.35 9.02
N GLU A 94 9.25 -6.45 9.02
CA GLU A 94 9.67 -7.72 8.42
C GLU A 94 9.34 -7.79 6.91
N GLN A 95 8.58 -6.81 6.40
CA GLN A 95 8.23 -6.77 4.99
C GLN A 95 9.36 -6.17 4.16
N ASP A 96 9.82 -6.91 3.15
CA ASP A 96 10.88 -6.44 2.24
C ASP A 96 10.37 -5.33 1.33
N VAL A 97 9.17 -5.51 0.76
CA VAL A 97 8.54 -4.55 -0.15
C VAL A 97 7.08 -4.34 0.23
N SER A 98 6.68 -3.07 0.32
CA SER A 98 5.27 -2.67 0.44
C SER A 98 4.81 -1.99 -0.84
N MET A 99 3.77 -2.54 -1.46
CA MET A 99 3.13 -1.99 -2.66
C MET A 99 1.85 -1.25 -2.27
N VAL A 100 1.82 0.05 -2.47
CA VAL A 100 0.64 0.88 -2.21
C VAL A 100 -0.11 1.14 -3.52
N VAL A 101 -1.33 0.62 -3.62
CA VAL A 101 -2.13 0.69 -4.85
C VAL A 101 -3.48 1.36 -4.58
N GLY A 102 -3.59 2.60 -4.98
CA GLY A 102 -4.83 3.37 -4.83
C GLY A 102 -5.16 3.81 -3.40
N ALA A 103 -4.22 3.71 -2.47
CA ALA A 103 -4.32 4.25 -1.11
C ALA A 103 -3.60 5.60 -1.01
N ASN A 104 -4.05 6.46 -0.10
CA ASN A 104 -3.51 7.79 0.12
C ASN A 104 -3.43 8.11 1.62
N ASP A 105 -4.55 8.51 2.22
CA ASP A 105 -4.59 8.95 3.62
C ASP A 105 -4.29 7.81 4.60
N THR A 106 -4.70 6.60 4.24
CA THR A 106 -4.53 5.39 5.06
C THR A 106 -3.07 4.95 5.27
N VAL A 107 -2.14 5.53 4.51
CA VAL A 107 -0.68 5.28 4.60
C VAL A 107 0.12 6.56 4.83
N ASN A 108 -0.54 7.66 5.16
CA ASN A 108 0.10 8.96 5.31
C ASN A 108 0.67 9.14 6.72
N SER A 109 2.00 9.17 6.83
CA SER A 109 2.69 9.38 8.11
C SER A 109 2.39 10.74 8.77
N ALA A 110 1.87 11.73 8.03
CA ALA A 110 1.48 13.01 8.60
C ALA A 110 0.32 12.88 9.60
N ALA A 111 -0.49 11.82 9.51
CA ALA A 111 -1.52 11.53 10.49
C ALA A 111 -0.97 11.34 11.91
N GLU A 112 0.26 10.82 12.03
CA GLU A 112 0.92 10.58 13.33
C GLU A 112 1.85 11.74 13.74
N THR A 113 2.42 12.46 12.77
CA THR A 113 3.54 13.40 13.02
C THR A 113 3.14 14.87 12.94
N ASP A 114 2.02 15.22 12.30
CA ASP A 114 1.60 16.61 12.12
C ASP A 114 0.21 16.85 12.73
N PRO A 115 0.14 17.50 13.91
CA PRO A 115 -1.14 17.77 14.58
C PRO A 115 -2.05 18.75 13.80
N ASN A 116 -1.51 19.46 12.79
CA ASN A 116 -2.29 20.35 11.95
C ASN A 116 -2.77 19.68 10.64
N CYS A 117 -2.49 18.40 10.46
CA CYS A 117 -2.98 17.64 9.33
C CYS A 117 -4.48 17.36 9.47
N ASP A 118 -5.23 17.41 8.36
CA ASP A 118 -6.68 17.14 8.35
C ASP A 118 -7.03 15.71 8.85
N ILE A 119 -6.06 14.80 8.78
CA ILE A 119 -6.17 13.41 9.25
C ILE A 119 -5.38 13.15 10.54
N ALA A 120 -4.99 14.20 11.27
CA ALA A 120 -4.22 14.05 12.51
C ALA A 120 -4.92 13.13 13.51
N GLY A 121 -4.18 12.18 14.06
CA GLY A 121 -4.69 11.18 15.02
C GLY A 121 -5.42 10.00 14.38
N MET A 122 -5.59 9.95 13.06
CA MET A 122 -6.10 8.76 12.39
C MET A 122 -5.03 7.66 12.41
N PRO A 123 -5.34 6.45 12.86
CA PRO A 123 -4.41 5.35 12.75
C PRO A 123 -4.18 5.02 11.27
N VAL A 124 -2.94 4.69 10.90
CA VAL A 124 -2.53 4.45 9.52
C VAL A 124 -1.69 3.19 9.40
N ILE A 125 -1.62 2.63 8.19
CA ILE A 125 -0.71 1.53 7.88
C ILE A 125 0.69 2.12 7.73
N GLN A 126 1.62 1.68 8.58
CA GLN A 126 2.96 2.24 8.72
C GLN A 126 3.93 1.69 7.66
N VAL A 127 3.57 1.84 6.38
CA VAL A 127 4.35 1.29 5.25
C VAL A 127 5.82 1.76 5.22
N TRP A 128 6.12 2.90 5.80
CA TRP A 128 7.50 3.45 5.87
C TRP A 128 8.45 2.63 6.74
N LYS A 129 7.95 1.65 7.49
CA LYS A 129 8.76 0.72 8.27
C LYS A 129 9.25 -0.46 7.45
N SER A 130 8.63 -0.75 6.31
CA SER A 130 9.09 -1.81 5.41
C SER A 130 10.43 -1.45 4.73
N GLY A 131 11.12 -2.43 4.20
CA GLY A 131 12.43 -2.24 3.57
C GLY A 131 12.38 -1.31 2.35
N GLN A 132 11.36 -1.46 1.51
CA GLN A 132 11.12 -0.61 0.35
C GLN A 132 9.62 -0.35 0.17
N VAL A 133 9.26 0.86 -0.25
CA VAL A 133 7.87 1.22 -0.53
C VAL A 133 7.70 1.64 -1.98
N VAL A 134 6.78 1.01 -2.67
CA VAL A 134 6.40 1.30 -4.05
C VAL A 134 5.00 1.88 -4.10
N PHE A 135 4.87 3.13 -4.55
CA PHE A 135 3.57 3.79 -4.74
C PHE A 135 3.18 3.81 -6.21
N PHE A 136 2.00 3.29 -6.50
CA PHE A 136 1.39 3.41 -7.83
C PHE A 136 0.60 4.70 -7.92
N LYS A 137 1.12 5.67 -8.66
CA LYS A 137 0.49 6.98 -8.89
C LYS A 137 0.42 7.30 -10.39
N ARG A 138 -0.71 7.86 -10.82
CA ARG A 138 -0.89 8.34 -12.19
C ARG A 138 -0.27 9.72 -12.43
N SER A 139 -0.11 10.51 -11.39
CA SER A 139 0.50 11.85 -11.44
C SER A 139 1.10 12.20 -10.09
N MET A 140 2.11 13.05 -10.09
CA MET A 140 2.74 13.59 -8.88
C MET A 140 1.95 14.74 -8.25
N GLY A 141 0.81 15.13 -8.84
CA GLY A 141 -0.11 16.11 -8.27
C GLY A 141 -0.77 15.61 -6.99
N ALA A 142 -1.16 16.54 -6.12
CA ALA A 142 -1.98 16.23 -4.97
C ALA A 142 -3.29 15.59 -5.44
N VAL A 143 -3.69 14.51 -4.78
CA VAL A 143 -5.03 13.96 -4.97
C VAL A 143 -6.03 15.07 -4.59
N ARG A 144 -7.09 15.23 -5.35
CA ARG A 144 -8.14 16.21 -5.06
C ARG A 144 -8.84 15.87 -3.73
N ALA A 145 -8.24 16.33 -2.65
CA ALA A 145 -8.95 16.68 -1.43
C ALA A 145 -9.08 18.20 -1.43
N PRO A 146 -10.18 18.79 -0.94
CA PRO A 146 -10.28 20.23 -0.86
C PRO A 146 -9.14 20.76 0.02
N ALA A 147 -8.23 21.46 -0.65
CA ALA A 147 -7.24 22.36 -0.09
C ALA A 147 -6.50 21.93 1.18
N ARG A 148 -5.47 21.10 1.03
CA ARG A 148 -4.18 21.30 1.71
C ARG A 148 -3.16 20.32 1.14
N LYS A 149 -1.93 20.79 0.93
CA LYS A 149 -0.81 20.01 0.39
C LYS A 149 -0.43 18.92 1.38
N ILE A 150 -0.91 17.72 1.17
CA ILE A 150 -0.46 16.55 1.91
C ILE A 150 0.96 16.22 1.42
N ARG A 151 1.95 16.46 2.28
CA ARG A 151 3.34 16.12 2.01
C ARG A 151 3.54 14.66 2.35
N TYR A 152 3.70 13.81 1.35
CA TYR A 152 4.13 12.44 1.55
C TYR A 152 5.60 12.41 1.97
N ARG A 153 5.86 11.77 3.08
CA ARG A 153 7.20 11.36 3.45
C ARG A 153 7.41 9.96 2.84
N SER A 154 8.12 9.89 1.72
CA SER A 154 8.55 8.60 1.21
C SER A 154 9.58 8.04 2.19
N ALA A 155 9.26 6.91 2.80
CA ALA A 155 10.27 6.10 3.43
C ALA A 155 11.11 5.49 2.32
N ARG A 156 12.39 5.69 2.40
CA ARG A 156 13.51 5.15 1.65
C ARG A 156 13.15 4.35 0.39
N CYS A 157 13.13 5.02 -0.76
CA CYS A 157 13.57 4.36 -1.97
C CYS A 157 15.10 4.22 -1.85
N THR A 158 15.56 3.12 -1.31
CA THR A 158 16.97 2.78 -1.39
C THR A 158 17.16 2.08 -2.73
N ASN A 159 17.86 2.75 -3.65
CA ASN A 159 18.50 2.07 -4.75
C ASN A 159 19.48 1.04 -4.17
N ALA A 160 19.28 -0.22 -4.52
CA ALA A 160 20.36 -1.19 -4.48
C ALA A 160 21.22 -1.00 -5.73
#